data_f75df19aa6c3197124f6a17ef8b48bcd
#
_entry.id   f75df19aa6c3197124f6a17ef8b48bcd
#
_cell.length_a   1.000
_cell.length_b   1.000
_cell.length_c   1.000
_cell.angle_alpha   90.00
_cell.angle_beta   90.00
_cell.angle_gamma   90.00
#
_symmetry.space_group_name_H-M   'P 1'
#
loop_
_entity.id
_entity.type
_entity.pdbx_description
1 polymer ?
#
loop_
_entity_poly.entity_id
_entity_poly.type
_entity_poly.pdbx_seq_one_letter_code
_entity_poly.pdbx_strand_id
1 'polypeptide(L)'
;MRAPIKGTITLRDVKVGDQVGSGRKIFDIIDFDSTVAVIHVPEQYLPQLKPDIEARLISNTLGDTVFDGYVKRISPIVEARAGTIKVTVGVKKLGALRPGMWVDVELVLDTKQEALLIPKKSIVYDNDQTFAFKLHNDTNGVKRVKRQLVLPENADKVHIEPTDGFAVGEKVVVAGQSGLKENSRIREVGDPDPATVSTNAPTATATSAPVTSKSGT
;
A
#
# COMPACT_ATOMS: atom_id res chain seq x y z
N MET A 1 13.79 48.77 -16.87
CA MET A 1 12.70 47.80 -16.80
C MET A 1 12.91 46.90 -15.59
N ARG A 2 11.88 46.57 -14.77
CA ARG A 2 11.99 45.70 -13.61
C ARG A 2 11.01 44.54 -13.77
N ALA A 3 11.39 43.33 -13.27
CA ALA A 3 10.49 42.20 -13.22
C ALA A 3 9.35 42.49 -12.22
N PRO A 4 8.09 42.20 -12.55
CA PRO A 4 6.95 42.41 -11.65
C PRO A 4 6.85 41.34 -10.55
N ILE A 5 7.53 40.19 -10.72
CA ILE A 5 7.53 39.06 -9.78
C ILE A 5 8.95 38.58 -9.52
N LYS A 6 9.14 37.87 -8.41
CA LYS A 6 10.35 37.07 -8.19
C LYS A 6 10.32 35.86 -9.11
N GLY A 7 11.47 35.41 -9.55
CA GLY A 7 11.52 34.16 -10.34
C GLY A 7 12.81 34.01 -11.12
N THR A 8 12.83 32.92 -11.88
CA THR A 8 13.94 32.57 -12.77
C THR A 8 13.56 32.88 -14.20
N ILE A 9 14.46 33.52 -14.95
CA ILE A 9 14.24 33.75 -16.39
C ILE A 9 14.42 32.42 -17.12
N THR A 10 13.39 31.97 -17.81
CA THR A 10 13.38 30.71 -18.58
C THR A 10 13.54 30.92 -20.07
N LEU A 11 13.15 32.07 -20.56
CA LEU A 11 13.34 32.47 -21.96
C LEU A 11 13.82 33.92 -22.03
N ARG A 12 14.79 34.17 -22.89
CA ARG A 12 15.22 35.51 -23.31
C ARG A 12 15.16 35.60 -24.83
N ASP A 13 14.24 36.42 -25.35
CA ASP A 13 13.96 36.57 -26.78
C ASP A 13 14.54 37.91 -27.33
N VAL A 14 15.58 38.44 -26.68
CA VAL A 14 16.24 39.67 -27.10
C VAL A 14 17.72 39.58 -26.93
N LYS A 15 18.45 40.28 -27.78
CA LYS A 15 19.89 40.48 -27.70
C LYS A 15 20.20 41.96 -27.49
N VAL A 16 21.46 42.25 -27.08
CA VAL A 16 21.93 43.62 -26.96
C VAL A 16 21.99 44.25 -28.37
N GLY A 17 21.37 45.42 -28.54
CA GLY A 17 21.21 46.08 -29.81
C GLY A 17 19.91 45.86 -30.54
N ASP A 18 19.05 44.91 -30.07
CA ASP A 18 17.75 44.70 -30.67
C ASP A 18 16.79 45.86 -30.39
N GLN A 19 16.05 46.27 -31.41
CA GLN A 19 14.96 47.20 -31.26
C GLN A 19 13.73 46.49 -30.74
N VAL A 20 13.20 46.93 -29.59
CA VAL A 20 12.00 46.34 -28.96
C VAL A 20 10.84 47.36 -29.01
N GLY A 21 9.69 46.90 -29.50
CA GLY A 21 8.45 47.66 -29.51
C GLY A 21 7.54 47.33 -28.35
N SER A 22 6.51 48.16 -28.13
CA SER A 22 5.47 47.87 -27.13
C SER A 22 4.72 46.58 -27.50
N GLY A 23 4.49 45.70 -26.49
CA GLY A 23 3.77 44.45 -26.70
C GLY A 23 4.64 43.27 -27.13
N ARG A 24 5.94 43.46 -27.44
CA ARG A 24 6.85 42.34 -27.73
C ARG A 24 7.23 41.64 -26.45
N LYS A 25 7.09 40.31 -26.42
CA LYS A 25 7.58 39.45 -25.37
C LYS A 25 9.09 39.40 -25.41
N ILE A 26 9.74 39.69 -24.31
CA ILE A 26 11.20 39.77 -24.23
C ILE A 26 11.80 38.76 -23.25
N PHE A 27 11.08 38.46 -22.16
CA PHE A 27 11.49 37.47 -21.15
C PHE A 27 10.30 36.66 -20.69
N ASP A 28 10.53 35.37 -20.37
CA ASP A 28 9.65 34.56 -19.52
C ASP A 28 10.27 34.41 -18.15
N ILE A 29 9.44 34.65 -17.13
CA ILE A 29 9.86 34.52 -15.74
C ILE A 29 8.91 33.54 -15.07
N ILE A 30 9.47 32.49 -14.46
CA ILE A 30 8.74 31.49 -13.69
C ILE A 30 9.08 31.63 -12.22
N ASP A 31 8.06 31.73 -11.39
CA ASP A 31 8.18 31.59 -9.93
C ASP A 31 7.97 30.12 -9.57
N PHE A 32 9.06 29.44 -9.22
CA PHE A 32 9.03 28.02 -8.83
C PHE A 32 8.32 27.80 -7.51
N ASP A 33 8.30 28.77 -6.59
CA ASP A 33 7.65 28.63 -5.28
C ASP A 33 6.12 28.61 -5.41
N SER A 34 5.59 29.14 -6.51
CA SER A 34 4.15 29.12 -6.81
C SER A 34 3.69 27.88 -7.62
N THR A 35 4.58 26.91 -7.84
CA THR A 35 4.25 25.70 -8.61
C THR A 35 3.14 24.91 -7.95
N VAL A 36 2.17 24.48 -8.75
CA VAL A 36 1.02 23.67 -8.32
C VAL A 36 0.82 22.51 -9.27
N ALA A 37 0.28 21.41 -8.76
CA ALA A 37 -0.27 20.35 -9.57
C ALA A 37 -1.77 20.59 -9.79
N VAL A 38 -2.26 20.32 -10.99
CA VAL A 38 -3.68 20.43 -11.32
C VAL A 38 -4.19 19.03 -11.63
N ILE A 39 -5.21 18.61 -10.90
CA ILE A 39 -5.86 17.32 -11.09
C ILE A 39 -7.35 17.50 -11.33
N HIS A 40 -7.97 16.50 -11.94
CA HIS A 40 -9.40 16.42 -12.18
C HIS A 40 -9.97 15.24 -11.40
N VAL A 41 -10.81 15.53 -10.42
CA VAL A 41 -11.38 14.53 -9.50
C VAL A 41 -12.84 14.32 -9.87
N PRO A 42 -13.35 13.07 -9.97
CA PRO A 42 -14.76 12.80 -10.21
C PRO A 42 -15.66 13.47 -9.16
N GLU A 43 -16.81 14.02 -9.59
CA GLU A 43 -17.73 14.80 -8.74
C GLU A 43 -18.28 14.02 -7.55
N GLN A 44 -18.37 12.69 -7.64
CA GLN A 44 -18.82 11.83 -6.55
C GLN A 44 -17.98 11.97 -5.27
N TYR A 45 -16.72 12.40 -5.39
CA TYR A 45 -15.84 12.62 -4.24
C TYR A 45 -15.93 14.03 -3.66
N LEU A 46 -16.75 14.92 -4.25
CA LEU A 46 -16.90 16.30 -3.77
C LEU A 46 -17.23 16.41 -2.27
N PRO A 47 -18.12 15.56 -1.69
CA PRO A 47 -18.43 15.66 -0.26
C PRO A 47 -17.23 15.42 0.66
N GLN A 48 -16.23 14.69 0.18
CA GLN A 48 -15.01 14.35 0.92
C GLN A 48 -13.88 15.36 0.69
N LEU A 49 -13.97 16.16 -0.39
CA LEU A 49 -12.95 17.13 -0.73
C LEU A 49 -13.08 18.39 0.16
N LYS A 50 -12.00 18.72 0.84
CA LYS A 50 -11.88 19.95 1.65
C LYS A 50 -10.57 20.65 1.30
N PRO A 51 -10.48 21.98 1.51
CA PRO A 51 -9.19 22.65 1.50
C PRO A 51 -8.26 22.05 2.55
N ASP A 52 -6.96 22.17 2.34
CA ASP A 52 -5.87 21.71 3.21
C ASP A 52 -5.78 20.19 3.44
N ILE A 53 -6.56 19.37 2.71
CA ILE A 53 -6.37 17.92 2.68
C ILE A 53 -4.92 17.62 2.25
N GLU A 54 -4.27 16.71 2.96
CA GLU A 54 -2.94 16.23 2.60
C GLU A 54 -2.96 15.52 1.25
N ALA A 55 -1.93 15.80 0.46
CA ALA A 55 -1.73 15.19 -0.84
C ALA A 55 -0.29 14.67 -0.94
N ARG A 56 -0.12 13.55 -1.62
CA ARG A 56 1.18 12.99 -1.98
C ARG A 56 1.31 13.03 -3.49
N LEU A 57 2.38 13.67 -3.97
CA LEU A 57 2.68 13.75 -5.39
C LEU A 57 3.82 12.77 -5.66
N ILE A 58 3.60 11.84 -6.57
CA ILE A 58 4.57 10.79 -6.92
C ILE A 58 5.03 11.06 -8.34
N SER A 59 6.33 11.14 -8.54
CA SER A 59 6.90 11.34 -9.87
C SER A 59 7.66 10.09 -10.31
N ASN A 60 7.09 9.34 -11.25
CA ASN A 60 7.72 8.15 -11.85
C ASN A 60 9.03 8.51 -12.57
N THR A 61 9.12 9.73 -13.14
CA THR A 61 10.34 10.24 -13.79
C THR A 61 11.51 10.41 -12.82
N LEU A 62 11.20 10.63 -11.52
CA LEU A 62 12.20 10.81 -10.46
C LEU A 62 12.36 9.57 -9.57
N GLY A 63 12.08 8.36 -10.12
CA GLY A 63 12.23 7.09 -9.39
C GLY A 63 11.23 6.93 -8.26
N ASP A 64 9.95 7.21 -8.52
CA ASP A 64 8.84 7.13 -7.58
C ASP A 64 9.03 7.99 -6.31
N THR A 65 9.78 9.08 -6.46
CA THR A 65 9.97 10.04 -5.36
C THR A 65 8.64 10.68 -4.97
N VAL A 66 8.35 10.66 -3.67
CA VAL A 66 7.13 11.22 -3.08
C VAL A 66 7.40 12.64 -2.59
N PHE A 67 6.52 13.56 -2.95
CA PHE A 67 6.54 14.95 -2.51
C PHE A 67 5.26 15.25 -1.74
N ASP A 68 5.39 15.92 -0.60
CA ASP A 68 4.25 16.32 0.20
C ASP A 68 3.58 17.55 -0.40
N GLY A 69 2.26 17.51 -0.42
CA GLY A 69 1.42 18.59 -0.88
C GLY A 69 0.16 18.75 -0.05
N TYR A 70 -0.70 19.64 -0.49
CA TYR A 70 -2.00 19.88 0.12
C TYR A 70 -2.98 20.45 -0.90
N VAL A 71 -4.27 20.23 -0.70
CA VAL A 71 -5.32 20.82 -1.54
C VAL A 71 -5.39 22.33 -1.29
N LYS A 72 -4.89 23.11 -2.25
CA LYS A 72 -4.85 24.57 -2.17
C LYS A 72 -6.20 25.19 -2.53
N ARG A 73 -6.87 24.63 -3.55
CA ARG A 73 -8.14 25.17 -4.06
C ARG A 73 -8.93 24.11 -4.80
N ILE A 74 -10.21 24.06 -4.56
CA ILE A 74 -11.21 23.26 -5.27
C ILE A 74 -12.03 24.20 -6.16
N SER A 75 -12.22 23.88 -7.44
CA SER A 75 -13.07 24.66 -8.34
C SER A 75 -14.52 24.61 -7.86
N PRO A 76 -15.25 25.72 -7.84
CA PRO A 76 -16.67 25.71 -7.53
C PRO A 76 -17.52 25.21 -8.69
N ILE A 77 -16.91 24.95 -9.86
CA ILE A 77 -17.60 24.54 -11.08
C ILE A 77 -17.19 23.12 -11.42
N VAL A 78 -18.19 22.27 -11.69
CA VAL A 78 -18.03 20.95 -12.27
C VAL A 78 -17.91 21.05 -13.78
N GLU A 79 -16.95 20.37 -14.35
CA GLU A 79 -16.82 20.25 -15.80
C GLU A 79 -17.83 19.23 -16.33
N ALA A 80 -18.98 19.69 -16.81
CA ALA A 80 -20.13 18.86 -17.14
C ALA A 80 -19.85 17.76 -18.18
N ARG A 81 -18.90 18.00 -19.10
CA ARG A 81 -18.54 17.01 -20.14
C ARG A 81 -17.81 15.79 -19.57
N ALA A 82 -17.00 16.00 -18.53
CA ALA A 82 -16.16 14.98 -17.93
C ALA A 82 -16.70 14.49 -16.57
N GLY A 83 -17.69 15.18 -15.97
CA GLY A 83 -18.17 14.89 -14.61
C GLY A 83 -17.07 15.05 -13.56
N THR A 84 -16.14 15.98 -13.76
CA THR A 84 -14.97 16.16 -12.89
C THR A 84 -14.88 17.58 -12.34
N ILE A 85 -14.17 17.70 -11.24
CA ILE A 85 -13.88 18.97 -10.56
C ILE A 85 -12.39 19.22 -10.62
N LYS A 86 -12.01 20.42 -11.05
CA LYS A 86 -10.62 20.85 -11.05
C LYS A 86 -10.14 21.13 -9.63
N VAL A 87 -9.13 20.39 -9.17
CA VAL A 87 -8.48 20.58 -7.88
C VAL A 87 -7.05 21.05 -8.10
N THR A 88 -6.64 22.09 -7.40
CA THR A 88 -5.29 22.63 -7.41
C THR A 88 -4.58 22.23 -6.14
N VAL A 89 -3.49 21.48 -6.28
CA VAL A 89 -2.67 20.96 -5.19
C VAL A 89 -1.38 21.77 -5.11
N GLY A 90 -1.11 22.36 -3.96
CA GLY A 90 0.15 23.03 -3.65
C GLY A 90 1.21 22.01 -3.23
N VAL A 91 2.45 22.24 -3.61
CA VAL A 91 3.60 21.40 -3.21
C VAL A 91 4.32 22.08 -2.04
N LYS A 92 4.53 21.37 -0.93
CA LYS A 92 5.21 21.94 0.25
C LYS A 92 6.69 22.24 -0.02
N LYS A 93 7.39 21.34 -0.71
CA LYS A 93 8.78 21.49 -1.14
C LYS A 93 8.94 20.96 -2.55
N LEU A 94 9.28 21.84 -3.48
CA LEU A 94 9.37 21.47 -4.89
C LEU A 94 10.53 20.48 -5.16
N GLY A 95 11.68 20.64 -4.49
CA GLY A 95 12.82 19.74 -4.63
C GLY A 95 13.29 19.63 -6.10
N ALA A 96 13.27 18.39 -6.61
CA ALA A 96 13.64 18.08 -7.99
C ALA A 96 12.45 18.22 -8.98
N LEU A 97 11.22 18.42 -8.52
CA LEU A 97 10.07 18.66 -9.40
C LEU A 97 10.28 19.91 -10.25
N ARG A 98 9.81 19.88 -11.49
CA ARG A 98 9.84 21.03 -12.39
C ARG A 98 8.46 21.23 -13.02
N PRO A 99 8.04 22.46 -13.27
CA PRO A 99 6.82 22.74 -14.05
C PRO A 99 6.85 22.00 -15.39
N GLY A 100 5.72 21.39 -15.74
CA GLY A 100 5.58 20.56 -16.94
C GLY A 100 5.84 19.06 -16.72
N MET A 101 6.29 18.63 -15.54
CA MET A 101 6.40 17.20 -15.22
C MET A 101 5.04 16.60 -14.93
N TRP A 102 4.86 15.33 -15.31
CA TRP A 102 3.73 14.51 -14.89
C TRP A 102 3.95 13.98 -13.49
N VAL A 103 2.90 14.02 -12.68
CA VAL A 103 2.87 13.49 -11.33
C VAL A 103 1.56 12.77 -11.07
N ASP A 104 1.62 11.66 -10.39
CA ASP A 104 0.45 11.01 -9.81
C ASP A 104 0.16 11.65 -8.46
N VAL A 105 -1.10 12.01 -8.21
CA VAL A 105 -1.50 12.68 -6.97
C VAL A 105 -2.45 11.80 -6.19
N GLU A 106 -2.04 11.42 -4.99
CA GLU A 106 -2.85 10.71 -4.02
C GLU A 106 -3.39 11.71 -2.99
N LEU A 107 -4.72 11.81 -2.86
CA LEU A 107 -5.38 12.62 -1.85
C LEU A 107 -5.70 11.75 -0.63
N VAL A 108 -5.31 12.18 0.56
CA VAL A 108 -5.63 11.51 1.82
C VAL A 108 -6.99 12.00 2.30
N LEU A 109 -8.07 11.36 1.86
CA LEU A 109 -9.43 11.81 2.15
C LEU A 109 -9.85 11.55 3.59
N ASP A 110 -9.36 10.46 4.17
CA ASP A 110 -9.62 10.07 5.56
C ASP A 110 -8.42 9.33 6.15
N THR A 111 -8.28 9.39 7.47
CA THR A 111 -7.23 8.70 8.21
C THR A 111 -7.85 8.04 9.44
N LYS A 112 -7.91 6.72 9.44
CA LYS A 112 -8.34 5.94 10.60
C LYS A 112 -7.10 5.55 11.42
N GLN A 113 -7.05 5.94 12.69
CA GLN A 113 -5.89 5.67 13.56
C GLN A 113 -5.81 4.23 14.06
N GLU A 114 -6.94 3.53 14.13
CA GLU A 114 -7.05 2.17 14.66
C GLU A 114 -7.73 1.21 13.68
N ALA A 115 -7.36 1.28 12.41
CA ALA A 115 -7.88 0.37 11.40
C ALA A 115 -7.23 -1.01 11.51
N LEU A 116 -8.05 -2.06 11.54
CA LEU A 116 -7.57 -3.43 11.39
C LEU A 116 -7.28 -3.69 9.91
N LEU A 117 -6.03 -3.95 9.58
CA LEU A 117 -5.61 -4.15 8.21
C LEU A 117 -5.12 -5.58 7.97
N ILE A 118 -5.58 -6.20 6.89
CA ILE A 118 -5.07 -7.48 6.41
C ILE A 118 -4.37 -7.31 5.05
N PRO A 119 -3.24 -7.98 4.82
CA PRO A 119 -2.54 -7.87 3.54
C PRO A 119 -3.40 -8.39 2.38
N LYS A 120 -3.48 -7.67 1.27
CA LYS A 120 -4.18 -8.15 0.06
C LYS A 120 -3.69 -9.51 -0.42
N LYS A 121 -2.42 -9.83 -0.18
CA LYS A 121 -1.83 -11.13 -0.49
C LYS A 121 -2.50 -12.29 0.25
N SER A 122 -3.18 -12.05 1.37
CA SER A 122 -3.91 -13.09 2.13
C SER A 122 -5.29 -13.39 1.55
N ILE A 123 -5.75 -12.61 0.59
CA ILE A 123 -7.08 -12.70 0.02
C ILE A 123 -7.13 -13.79 -1.04
N VAL A 124 -8.19 -14.59 -0.97
CA VAL A 124 -8.56 -15.61 -1.96
C VAL A 124 -9.95 -15.29 -2.50
N TYR A 125 -10.05 -15.26 -3.81
CA TYR A 125 -11.32 -15.05 -4.50
C TYR A 125 -11.88 -16.41 -4.94
N ASP A 126 -13.14 -16.66 -4.58
CA ASP A 126 -13.83 -17.89 -4.93
C ASP A 126 -15.33 -17.57 -5.18
N ASN A 127 -15.81 -17.75 -6.41
CA ASN A 127 -17.21 -17.55 -6.83
C ASN A 127 -17.83 -16.25 -6.30
N ASP A 128 -17.28 -15.09 -6.66
CA ASP A 128 -17.73 -13.75 -6.23
C ASP A 128 -17.62 -13.45 -4.72
N GLN A 129 -17.02 -14.35 -3.95
CA GLN A 129 -16.77 -14.14 -2.53
C GLN A 129 -15.30 -13.99 -2.25
N THR A 130 -15.00 -13.12 -1.31
CA THR A 130 -13.62 -12.81 -0.89
C THR A 130 -13.37 -13.42 0.49
N PHE A 131 -12.32 -14.23 0.60
CA PHE A 131 -11.96 -14.92 1.84
C PHE A 131 -10.52 -14.69 2.23
N ALA A 132 -10.24 -14.87 3.51
CA ALA A 132 -8.89 -15.08 4.02
C ALA A 132 -8.87 -16.31 4.93
N PHE A 133 -7.72 -16.96 5.01
CA PHE A 133 -7.53 -18.09 5.90
C PHE A 133 -6.87 -17.61 7.20
N LYS A 134 -7.58 -17.76 8.33
CA LYS A 134 -7.10 -17.46 9.68
C LYS A 134 -6.44 -18.69 10.27
N LEU A 135 -5.30 -18.51 10.94
CA LEU A 135 -4.69 -19.56 11.73
C LEU A 135 -5.46 -19.74 13.05
N HIS A 136 -5.79 -20.95 13.39
CA HIS A 136 -6.25 -21.31 14.73
C HIS A 136 -5.57 -22.61 15.20
N ASN A 137 -5.44 -22.75 16.50
CA ASN A 137 -4.96 -23.98 17.10
C ASN A 137 -6.17 -24.85 17.46
N ASP A 138 -6.13 -26.10 17.03
CA ASP A 138 -7.10 -27.14 17.45
C ASP A 138 -6.88 -27.52 18.92
N THR A 139 -7.85 -28.20 19.53
CA THR A 139 -7.80 -28.68 20.93
C THR A 139 -6.54 -29.50 21.25
N ASN A 140 -5.95 -30.11 20.24
CA ASN A 140 -4.72 -30.89 20.33
C ASN A 140 -3.43 -30.09 20.03
N GLY A 141 -3.52 -28.75 19.94
CA GLY A 141 -2.38 -27.89 19.61
C GLY A 141 -1.92 -27.94 18.14
N VAL A 142 -2.70 -28.61 17.28
CA VAL A 142 -2.40 -28.68 15.84
C VAL A 142 -2.86 -27.40 15.16
N LYS A 143 -1.95 -26.78 14.41
CA LYS A 143 -2.24 -25.56 13.63
C LYS A 143 -3.14 -25.89 12.43
N ARG A 144 -4.30 -25.27 12.37
CA ARG A 144 -5.28 -25.42 11.31
C ARG A 144 -5.68 -24.04 10.77
N VAL A 145 -6.27 -24.04 9.60
CA VAL A 145 -6.82 -22.83 9.00
C VAL A 145 -8.35 -22.84 9.04
N LYS A 146 -8.92 -21.68 9.35
CA LYS A 146 -10.36 -21.42 9.26
C LYS A 146 -10.57 -20.40 8.13
N ARG A 147 -11.50 -20.71 7.24
CA ARG A 147 -11.92 -19.81 6.17
C ARG A 147 -12.81 -18.72 6.76
N GLN A 148 -12.44 -17.46 6.57
CA GLN A 148 -13.17 -16.29 7.03
C GLN A 148 -13.57 -15.42 5.84
N LEU A 149 -14.87 -15.13 5.71
CA LEU A 149 -15.35 -14.17 4.71
C LEU A 149 -14.77 -12.78 5.00
N VAL A 150 -14.31 -12.11 3.96
CA VAL A 150 -13.80 -10.74 4.03
C VAL A 150 -14.77 -9.83 3.31
N LEU A 151 -15.45 -8.98 4.05
CA LEU A 151 -16.23 -7.86 3.50
C LEU A 151 -15.35 -6.63 3.56
N PRO A 152 -14.83 -6.13 2.41
CA PRO A 152 -13.94 -5.00 2.41
C PRO A 152 -14.73 -3.72 2.68
N GLU A 153 -14.32 -2.96 3.70
CA GLU A 153 -14.82 -1.60 3.95
C GLU A 153 -13.97 -0.58 3.16
N ASN A 154 -12.65 -0.67 3.34
CA ASN A 154 -11.68 0.14 2.63
C ASN A 154 -10.53 -0.73 2.12
N ALA A 155 -9.88 -0.29 1.07
CA ALA A 155 -8.70 -0.96 0.54
C ALA A 155 -7.71 0.06 -0.01
N ASP A 156 -6.43 -0.11 0.34
CA ASP A 156 -5.32 0.60 -0.28
C ASP A 156 -4.59 -0.29 -1.32
N LYS A 157 -3.39 0.08 -1.75
CA LYS A 157 -2.60 -0.72 -2.70
C LYS A 157 -2.14 -2.07 -2.14
N VAL A 158 -1.96 -2.20 -0.83
CA VAL A 158 -1.29 -3.32 -0.15
C VAL A 158 -2.21 -4.04 0.83
N HIS A 159 -3.14 -3.31 1.46
CA HIS A 159 -3.99 -3.80 2.55
C HIS A 159 -5.47 -3.66 2.25
N ILE A 160 -6.27 -4.43 2.98
CA ILE A 160 -7.73 -4.32 3.03
C ILE A 160 -8.14 -4.17 4.49
N GLU A 161 -9.06 -3.27 4.74
CA GLU A 161 -9.76 -3.14 6.01
C GLU A 161 -11.03 -4.00 5.94
N PRO A 162 -11.11 -5.13 6.69
CA PRO A 162 -12.33 -5.90 6.78
C PRO A 162 -13.34 -5.23 7.73
N THR A 163 -14.62 -5.29 7.40
CA THR A 163 -15.69 -4.75 8.25
C THR A 163 -15.76 -5.50 9.58
N ASP A 164 -15.58 -6.83 9.55
CA ASP A 164 -15.66 -7.69 10.74
C ASP A 164 -14.90 -9.01 10.55
N GLY A 165 -15.01 -9.89 11.53
CA GLY A 165 -14.51 -11.26 11.47
C GLY A 165 -13.02 -11.43 11.74
N PHE A 166 -12.29 -10.36 12.07
CA PHE A 166 -10.86 -10.41 12.41
C PHE A 166 -10.59 -9.65 13.71
N ALA A 167 -9.59 -10.09 14.45
CA ALA A 167 -9.12 -9.43 15.66
C ALA A 167 -7.64 -9.09 15.59
N VAL A 168 -7.23 -8.08 16.35
CA VAL A 168 -5.82 -7.68 16.42
C VAL A 168 -4.97 -8.83 16.95
N GLY A 169 -3.87 -9.12 16.24
CA GLY A 169 -2.96 -10.20 16.59
C GLY A 169 -3.29 -11.57 15.99
N GLU A 170 -4.43 -11.72 15.30
CA GLU A 170 -4.71 -12.94 14.55
C GLU A 170 -3.77 -13.09 13.36
N LYS A 171 -3.31 -14.31 13.13
CA LYS A 171 -2.45 -14.65 12.00
C LYS A 171 -3.28 -15.04 10.78
N VAL A 172 -2.95 -14.48 9.63
CA VAL A 172 -3.55 -14.81 8.33
C VAL A 172 -2.52 -15.44 7.40
N VAL A 173 -2.98 -16.36 6.56
CA VAL A 173 -2.11 -17.03 5.59
C VAL A 173 -1.87 -16.10 4.39
N VAL A 174 -0.62 -15.75 4.10
CA VAL A 174 -0.23 -14.84 3.01
C VAL A 174 0.40 -15.55 1.82
N ALA A 175 0.72 -16.84 1.95
CA ALA A 175 1.29 -17.66 0.88
C ALA A 175 0.83 -19.10 1.01
N GLY A 176 0.69 -19.81 -0.12
CA GLY A 176 0.26 -21.20 -0.16
C GLY A 176 -1.26 -21.41 -0.02
N GLN A 177 -2.06 -20.35 -0.21
CA GLN A 177 -3.52 -20.41 -0.07
C GLN A 177 -4.19 -21.30 -1.12
N SER A 178 -3.59 -21.40 -2.33
CA SER A 178 -4.12 -22.20 -3.44
C SER A 178 -4.14 -23.68 -3.05
N GLY A 179 -5.35 -24.22 -2.85
CA GLY A 179 -5.53 -25.62 -2.45
C GLY A 179 -5.81 -25.84 -0.97
N LEU A 180 -5.76 -24.82 -0.13
CA LEU A 180 -6.23 -24.92 1.25
C LEU A 180 -7.75 -25.05 1.30
N LYS A 181 -8.23 -26.01 2.09
CA LYS A 181 -9.63 -26.22 2.41
C LYS A 181 -9.88 -25.82 3.86
N GLU A 182 -11.15 -25.65 4.22
CA GLU A 182 -11.56 -25.48 5.61
C GLU A 182 -10.93 -26.56 6.49
N ASN A 183 -10.37 -26.17 7.66
CA ASN A 183 -9.70 -27.03 8.62
C ASN A 183 -8.44 -27.75 8.12
N SER A 184 -7.86 -27.35 6.98
CA SER A 184 -6.59 -27.88 6.53
C SER A 184 -5.51 -27.66 7.59
N ARG A 185 -4.70 -28.71 7.82
CA ARG A 185 -3.54 -28.63 8.68
C ARG A 185 -2.42 -27.84 7.96
N ILE A 186 -1.82 -26.92 8.65
CA ILE A 186 -0.71 -26.12 8.11
C ILE A 186 0.49 -26.12 9.04
N ARG A 187 1.64 -25.71 8.48
CA ARG A 187 2.88 -25.45 9.21
C ARG A 187 3.30 -24.01 8.94
N GLU A 188 3.80 -23.36 9.97
CA GLU A 188 4.45 -22.07 9.79
C GLU A 188 5.89 -22.28 9.30
N VAL A 189 6.41 -21.30 8.58
CA VAL A 189 7.82 -21.30 8.21
C VAL A 189 8.66 -21.20 9.47
N GLY A 190 9.45 -22.26 9.74
CA GLY A 190 10.25 -22.37 10.98
C GLY A 190 9.76 -23.41 11.97
N ASP A 191 8.60 -24.04 11.75
CA ASP A 191 8.18 -25.18 12.58
C ASP A 191 9.07 -26.40 12.30
N PRO A 192 9.55 -27.12 13.34
CA PRO A 192 10.41 -28.31 13.18
C PRO A 192 9.68 -29.41 12.39
N ASP A 193 10.41 -30.14 11.56
CA ASP A 193 9.84 -31.20 10.72
C ASP A 193 9.46 -32.39 11.63
N PRO A 194 8.22 -32.90 11.62
CA PRO A 194 7.85 -34.08 12.38
C PRO A 194 8.64 -35.32 11.99
N ALA A 195 9.29 -35.34 10.82
CA ALA A 195 10.18 -36.43 10.41
C ALA A 195 11.51 -36.45 11.20
N THR A 196 11.88 -35.34 11.86
CA THR A 196 13.12 -35.28 12.69
C THR A 196 12.90 -35.64 14.16
N VAL A 197 11.68 -35.90 14.61
CA VAL A 197 11.36 -36.24 16.02
C VAL A 197 11.19 -37.75 16.21
N SER A 198 11.37 -38.58 15.19
CA SER A 198 11.27 -40.03 15.31
C SER A 198 12.66 -40.66 15.13
N THR A 199 13.41 -40.82 16.17
CA THR A 199 14.29 -41.94 16.48
C THR A 199 15.30 -41.58 17.58
N ASN A 200 14.88 -41.59 18.84
CA ASN A 200 15.73 -41.94 19.95
C ASN A 200 14.85 -42.46 21.10
N ALA A 201 14.28 -43.66 20.89
CA ALA A 201 13.88 -44.51 22.00
C ALA A 201 15.10 -45.40 22.28
N PRO A 202 15.63 -45.43 23.52
CA PRO A 202 16.71 -46.38 23.85
C PRO A 202 16.13 -47.80 23.82
N THR A 203 16.68 -48.62 22.94
CA THR A 203 16.46 -50.06 22.92
C THR A 203 16.94 -50.64 24.24
N ALA A 204 16.01 -51.05 25.09
CA ALA A 204 16.31 -51.83 26.29
C ALA A 204 16.82 -53.22 25.86
N THR A 205 18.12 -53.43 26.03
CA THR A 205 18.77 -54.73 25.84
C THR A 205 18.32 -55.67 26.94
N ALA A 206 17.44 -56.62 26.62
CA ALA A 206 17.12 -57.73 27.51
C ALA A 206 18.30 -58.71 27.54
N THR A 207 19.05 -58.74 28.64
CA THR A 207 20.05 -59.68 28.94
C THR A 207 19.36 -61.00 29.36
N SER A 208 19.40 -62.04 28.50
CA SER A 208 19.00 -63.39 28.85
C SER A 208 20.12 -64.08 29.62
N ALA A 209 19.85 -64.45 30.85
CA ALA A 209 20.71 -65.31 31.65
C ALA A 209 20.62 -66.76 31.18
N PRO A 210 21.73 -67.55 31.24
CA PRO A 210 21.71 -68.94 30.78
C PRO A 210 21.17 -69.86 31.88
N VAL A 211 20.24 -70.75 31.49
CA VAL A 211 19.72 -71.83 32.32
C VAL A 211 20.67 -73.00 32.22
N THR A 212 21.29 -73.35 33.32
CA THR A 212 22.14 -74.57 33.45
C THR A 212 21.22 -75.77 33.76
N SER A 213 21.11 -76.69 32.83
CA SER A 213 20.51 -78.00 33.08
C SER A 213 21.60 -78.96 33.71
N LYS A 214 21.34 -79.45 34.90
CA LYS A 214 22.07 -80.56 35.45
C LYS A 214 21.24 -81.83 35.32
N SER A 215 21.73 -82.77 34.50
CA SER A 215 21.29 -84.14 34.48
C SER A 215 22.04 -84.88 35.59
N GLY A 216 21.37 -85.74 36.34
CA GLY A 216 21.91 -86.69 37.29
C GLY A 216 21.04 -87.93 37.30
N THR A 217 21.63 -89.02 36.78
CA THR A 217 21.46 -90.48 37.06
C THR A 217 20.04 -91.02 36.99
#